data_809cbf4c638d48bb8f32e5f9c47d2222
#
_entry.id   809cbf4c638d48bb8f32e5f9c47d2222
#
_cell.length_a   1.000
_cell.length_b   1.000
_cell.length_c   1.000
_cell.angle_alpha   90.00
_cell.angle_beta   90.00
_cell.angle_gamma   90.00
#
_symmetry.space_group_name_H-M   'P 1'
#
loop_
_entity.id
_entity.type
_entity.pdbx_description
1 polymer ?
#
loop_
_entity_poly.entity_id
_entity_poly.type
_entity_poly.pdbx_seq_one_letter_code
_entity_poly.pdbx_strand_id
1 'polypeptide(L)'
;MIEFKNVSKTYAGSDRPVVNDLSFTIGDGEICVLVGPSGCGKTTSMRMVNRLIEPTEGEILIDGQKNTSMSGTQLRRKIGYAIQQIGLFPHRTIASNVGTVPGLVGWDKARTDRRVDELLDLVGLPPDQYRNRYPAELSGGQQQRVGVARALAADPPIMLMDEPFGAVDPITRDRLQQEFLHIQEDIKKTIVFVTHDIDEAIKMGDKIAILRQGGVLAQYDTPENILSRPDSEFVSSFVGGDRVLKRLSLSRVGEMDLEPANGGTEGLLRINERLTVKDALSELIGSGHTRAVVEKEGENRLLTFEAIEELMGGASGQVADGGETSA
;
A
#
# COMPACT_ATOMS: atom_id res chain seq x y z
N MET A 1 12.50 10.83 2.89
CA MET A 1 11.79 10.81 4.20
C MET A 1 10.75 11.93 4.26
N ILE A 2 9.52 11.65 4.74
CA ILE A 2 8.45 12.65 4.93
C ILE A 2 8.05 12.65 6.40
N GLU A 3 7.99 13.83 7.03
CA GLU A 3 7.66 13.96 8.45
C GLU A 3 6.51 14.97 8.63
N PHE A 4 5.46 14.54 9.32
CA PHE A 4 4.36 15.38 9.78
C PHE A 4 4.63 15.78 11.24
N LYS A 5 4.63 17.07 11.53
CA LYS A 5 4.86 17.64 12.89
C LYS A 5 3.67 18.49 13.31
N ASN A 6 2.83 17.92 14.18
CA ASN A 6 1.65 18.56 14.77
C ASN A 6 0.76 19.23 13.70
N VAL A 7 0.57 18.55 12.58
CA VAL A 7 -0.11 19.09 11.40
C VAL A 7 -1.62 19.11 11.62
N SER A 8 -2.20 20.30 11.54
CA SER A 8 -3.65 20.49 11.62
C SER A 8 -4.17 21.25 10.41
N LYS A 9 -5.41 20.95 10.01
CA LYS A 9 -6.12 21.67 8.94
C LYS A 9 -7.56 21.92 9.31
N THR A 10 -7.89 23.21 9.39
CA THR A 10 -9.28 23.70 9.49
C THR A 10 -9.60 24.51 8.25
N TYR A 11 -10.72 24.26 7.60
CA TYR A 11 -11.18 25.05 6.45
C TYR A 11 -11.96 26.28 6.92
N ALA A 12 -11.91 27.36 6.14
CA ALA A 12 -12.67 28.56 6.41
C ALA A 12 -14.17 28.24 6.53
N GLY A 13 -14.80 28.72 7.61
CA GLY A 13 -16.22 28.47 7.90
C GLY A 13 -16.51 27.15 8.62
N SER A 14 -15.49 26.40 9.04
CA SER A 14 -15.63 25.22 9.89
C SER A 14 -14.99 25.45 11.24
N ASP A 15 -15.70 25.11 12.32
CA ASP A 15 -15.17 25.17 13.69
C ASP A 15 -14.41 23.88 14.07
N ARG A 16 -14.44 22.85 13.21
CA ARG A 16 -13.80 21.57 13.48
C ARG A 16 -12.68 21.31 12.46
N PRO A 17 -11.51 20.86 12.91
CA PRO A 17 -10.43 20.46 12.02
C PRO A 17 -10.80 19.21 11.23
N VAL A 18 -10.38 19.16 9.96
CA VAL A 18 -10.45 17.97 9.12
C VAL A 18 -9.23 17.08 9.35
N VAL A 19 -8.10 17.68 9.74
CA VAL A 19 -6.88 17.02 10.21
C VAL A 19 -6.48 17.70 11.52
N ASN A 20 -6.21 16.91 12.56
CA ASN A 20 -5.97 17.42 13.90
C ASN A 20 -4.72 16.78 14.52
N ASP A 21 -3.71 17.60 14.75
CA ASP A 21 -2.45 17.25 15.44
C ASP A 21 -1.77 15.97 14.90
N LEU A 22 -1.70 15.88 13.58
CA LEU A 22 -1.16 14.70 12.92
C LEU A 22 0.36 14.70 12.97
N SER A 23 0.95 13.69 13.62
CA SER A 23 2.41 13.54 13.78
C SER A 23 2.82 12.10 13.53
N PHE A 24 3.62 11.87 12.47
CA PHE A 24 4.25 10.59 12.13
C PHE A 24 5.34 10.81 11.07
N THR A 25 6.18 9.81 10.88
CA THR A 25 7.30 9.86 9.93
C THR A 25 7.25 8.68 8.97
N ILE A 26 7.42 8.96 7.68
CA ILE A 26 7.54 7.97 6.60
C ILE A 26 9.01 7.89 6.22
N GLY A 27 9.61 6.72 6.33
CA GLY A 27 11.00 6.47 5.99
C GLY A 27 11.27 6.56 4.49
N ASP A 28 12.55 6.62 4.12
CA ASP A 28 12.93 6.57 2.71
C ASP A 28 12.67 5.17 2.15
N GLY A 29 12.05 5.12 0.98
CA GLY A 29 11.70 3.87 0.32
C GLY A 29 10.49 3.15 0.88
N GLU A 30 9.84 3.67 1.94
CA GLU A 30 8.66 3.06 2.55
C GLU A 30 7.36 3.45 1.83
N ILE A 31 6.43 2.49 1.79
CA ILE A 31 5.02 2.73 1.47
C ILE A 31 4.26 2.96 2.78
N CYS A 32 3.81 4.19 2.99
CA CYS A 32 2.90 4.51 4.08
C CYS A 32 1.47 4.62 3.56
N VAL A 33 0.57 3.78 4.10
CA VAL A 33 -0.84 3.80 3.72
C VAL A 33 -1.65 4.59 4.72
N LEU A 34 -2.35 5.63 4.25
CA LEU A 34 -3.34 6.36 5.03
C LEU A 34 -4.71 5.70 4.82
N VAL A 35 -5.29 5.15 5.87
CA VAL A 35 -6.58 4.45 5.81
C VAL A 35 -7.53 4.97 6.89
N GLY A 36 -8.83 4.81 6.68
CA GLY A 36 -9.86 5.24 7.63
C GLY A 36 -11.18 5.58 6.95
N PRO A 37 -12.24 5.92 7.72
CA PRO A 37 -13.56 6.23 7.21
C PRO A 37 -13.56 7.36 6.19
N SER A 38 -14.60 7.43 5.36
CA SER A 38 -14.78 8.55 4.42
C SER A 38 -14.84 9.89 5.17
N GLY A 39 -14.13 10.89 4.64
CA GLY A 39 -14.09 12.24 5.22
C GLY A 39 -13.18 12.40 6.45
N CYS A 40 -12.40 11.39 6.85
CA CYS A 40 -11.49 11.50 7.99
C CYS A 40 -10.18 12.27 7.71
N GLY A 41 -9.99 12.86 6.53
CA GLY A 41 -8.84 13.72 6.26
C GLY A 41 -7.69 13.10 5.47
N LYS A 42 -7.74 11.83 5.03
CA LYS A 42 -6.67 11.13 4.29
C LYS A 42 -6.15 11.94 3.09
N THR A 43 -7.04 12.21 2.15
CA THR A 43 -6.72 12.98 0.92
C THR A 43 -6.24 14.40 1.26
N THR A 44 -6.81 15.03 2.31
CA THR A 44 -6.35 16.35 2.78
C THR A 44 -4.91 16.27 3.28
N SER A 45 -4.59 15.28 4.12
CA SER A 45 -3.23 15.06 4.65
C SER A 45 -2.24 14.83 3.52
N MET A 46 -2.56 13.98 2.57
CA MET A 46 -1.72 13.73 1.41
C MET A 46 -1.55 15.00 0.53
N ARG A 47 -2.61 15.79 0.31
CA ARG A 47 -2.53 17.04 -0.47
C ARG A 47 -1.72 18.14 0.21
N MET A 48 -1.54 18.05 1.52
CA MET A 48 -0.64 18.97 2.24
C MET A 48 0.83 18.67 1.95
N VAL A 49 1.21 17.41 1.67
CA VAL A 49 2.59 17.03 1.31
C VAL A 49 3.07 17.79 0.06
N ASN A 50 2.26 17.83 -1.01
CA ASN A 50 2.61 18.52 -2.27
C ASN A 50 2.15 19.96 -2.33
N ARG A 51 1.70 20.55 -1.19
CA ARG A 51 1.22 21.93 -1.09
C ARG A 51 0.12 22.28 -2.07
N LEU A 52 -0.81 21.37 -2.32
CA LEU A 52 -2.11 21.70 -2.93
C LEU A 52 -3.07 22.27 -1.88
N ILE A 53 -2.84 21.93 -0.62
CA ILE A 53 -3.50 22.50 0.56
C ILE A 53 -2.39 22.90 1.54
N GLU A 54 -2.50 24.08 2.15
CA GLU A 54 -1.58 24.49 3.21
C GLU A 54 -2.17 24.08 4.57
N PRO A 55 -1.36 23.56 5.50
CA PRO A 55 -1.79 23.30 6.87
C PRO A 55 -2.19 24.63 7.55
N THR A 56 -3.07 24.54 8.55
CA THR A 56 -3.41 25.68 9.41
C THR A 56 -2.41 25.81 10.53
N GLU A 57 -1.91 24.69 11.04
CA GLU A 57 -0.91 24.59 12.09
C GLU A 57 0.06 23.44 11.80
N GLY A 58 1.22 23.48 12.45
CA GLY A 58 2.27 22.49 12.26
C GLY A 58 3.03 22.64 10.94
N GLU A 59 3.85 21.65 10.62
CA GLU A 59 4.69 21.68 9.44
C GLU A 59 4.91 20.26 8.85
N ILE A 60 5.18 20.22 7.55
CA ILE A 60 5.58 18.99 6.86
C ILE A 60 7.01 19.18 6.36
N LEU A 61 7.88 18.21 6.72
CA LEU A 61 9.25 18.19 6.27
C LEU A 61 9.40 17.09 5.20
N ILE A 62 10.22 17.39 4.21
CA ILE A 62 10.67 16.45 3.19
C ILE A 62 12.19 16.48 3.23
N ASP A 63 12.82 15.35 3.53
CA ASP A 63 14.26 15.21 3.71
C ASP A 63 14.82 16.24 4.71
N GLY A 64 14.10 16.42 5.82
CA GLY A 64 14.45 17.36 6.90
C GLY A 64 14.22 18.84 6.57
N GLN A 65 13.75 19.18 5.37
CA GLN A 65 13.46 20.56 4.97
C GLN A 65 11.95 20.78 4.92
N LYS A 66 11.48 21.95 5.40
CA LYS A 66 10.06 22.30 5.27
C LYS A 66 9.63 22.27 3.80
N ASN A 67 8.51 21.66 3.52
CA ASN A 67 7.98 21.64 2.15
C ASN A 67 7.67 23.04 1.60
N THR A 68 7.64 24.06 2.48
CA THR A 68 7.50 25.48 2.16
C THR A 68 8.83 26.15 1.79
N SER A 69 9.98 25.50 1.99
CA SER A 69 11.31 26.09 1.70
C SER A 69 11.59 26.31 0.21
N MET A 70 10.82 25.64 -0.66
CA MET A 70 10.90 25.82 -2.11
C MET A 70 9.54 26.24 -2.69
N SER A 71 9.53 26.74 -3.92
CA SER A 71 8.27 27.07 -4.59
C SER A 71 7.41 25.82 -4.79
N GLY A 72 6.08 25.95 -4.70
CA GLY A 72 5.17 24.82 -4.91
C GLY A 72 5.33 24.15 -6.28
N THR A 73 5.74 24.89 -7.31
CA THR A 73 6.03 24.33 -8.64
C THR A 73 7.29 23.45 -8.63
N GLN A 74 8.35 23.89 -7.95
CA GLN A 74 9.58 23.09 -7.81
C GLN A 74 9.32 21.82 -6.97
N LEU A 75 8.55 21.94 -5.89
CA LEU A 75 8.16 20.79 -5.07
C LEU A 75 7.38 19.76 -5.88
N ARG A 76 6.31 20.19 -6.57
CA ARG A 76 5.44 19.29 -7.36
C ARG A 76 6.13 18.60 -8.54
N ARG A 77 7.24 19.18 -9.07
CA ARG A 77 8.05 18.51 -10.09
C ARG A 77 8.86 17.32 -9.54
N LYS A 78 9.10 17.28 -8.22
CA LYS A 78 9.81 16.19 -7.53
C LYS A 78 8.87 15.13 -6.98
N ILE A 79 7.56 15.31 -7.09
CA ILE A 79 6.54 14.42 -6.52
C ILE A 79 5.66 13.89 -7.66
N GLY A 80 5.61 12.57 -7.81
CA GLY A 80 4.63 11.91 -8.65
C GLY A 80 3.26 11.91 -7.96
N TYR A 81 2.19 12.23 -8.69
CA TYR A 81 0.87 12.29 -8.11
C TYR A 81 -0.16 11.56 -8.97
N ALA A 82 -0.64 10.41 -8.48
CA ALA A 82 -1.77 9.67 -9.02
C ALA A 82 -3.05 10.10 -8.28
N ILE A 83 -3.90 10.88 -8.94
CA ILE A 83 -5.11 11.45 -8.36
C ILE A 83 -6.31 10.50 -8.50
N GLN A 84 -7.24 10.53 -7.55
CA GLN A 84 -8.48 9.76 -7.54
C GLN A 84 -9.35 10.00 -8.78
N GLN A 85 -9.53 11.24 -9.19
CA GLN A 85 -10.12 11.58 -10.49
C GLN A 85 -9.00 11.60 -11.51
N ILE A 86 -9.05 10.69 -12.45
CA ILE A 86 -8.00 10.32 -13.41
C ILE A 86 -7.23 11.52 -14.01
N GLY A 87 -7.88 12.67 -14.22
CA GLY A 87 -7.26 13.94 -14.61
C GLY A 87 -6.38 13.85 -15.87
N LEU A 88 -6.65 12.91 -16.78
CA LEU A 88 -5.98 12.86 -18.07
C LEU A 88 -6.43 14.02 -18.95
N PHE A 89 -5.51 14.53 -19.76
CA PHE A 89 -5.83 15.55 -20.76
C PHE A 89 -6.64 14.90 -21.89
N PRO A 90 -7.94 15.22 -22.05
CA PRO A 90 -8.82 14.48 -22.97
C PRO A 90 -8.45 14.69 -24.44
N HIS A 91 -7.79 15.79 -24.76
CA HIS A 91 -7.33 16.17 -26.11
C HIS A 91 -5.91 15.69 -26.44
N ARG A 92 -5.26 14.92 -25.56
CA ARG A 92 -3.93 14.37 -25.75
C ARG A 92 -3.99 12.86 -25.82
N THR A 93 -3.09 12.26 -26.61
CA THR A 93 -2.92 10.82 -26.64
C THR A 93 -2.43 10.28 -25.30
N ILE A 94 -2.54 8.97 -25.08
CA ILE A 94 -2.04 8.30 -23.87
C ILE A 94 -0.54 8.52 -23.71
N ALA A 95 0.25 8.34 -24.77
CA ALA A 95 1.68 8.62 -24.73
C ALA A 95 1.99 10.07 -24.34
N SER A 96 1.24 11.03 -24.88
CA SER A 96 1.39 12.46 -24.55
C SER A 96 0.98 12.78 -23.10
N ASN A 97 -0.02 12.06 -22.57
CA ASN A 97 -0.42 12.17 -21.16
C ASN A 97 0.69 11.70 -20.25
N VAL A 98 1.23 10.50 -20.47
CA VAL A 98 2.33 9.93 -19.67
C VAL A 98 3.59 10.78 -19.80
N GLY A 99 3.98 11.19 -21.01
CA GLY A 99 5.16 12.00 -21.28
C GLY A 99 5.09 13.47 -20.83
N THR A 100 3.97 13.92 -20.23
CA THR A 100 3.78 15.32 -19.86
C THR A 100 4.83 15.81 -18.84
N VAL A 101 5.03 15.08 -17.75
CA VAL A 101 5.95 15.50 -16.68
C VAL A 101 7.42 15.40 -17.14
N PRO A 102 7.89 14.30 -17.78
CA PRO A 102 9.20 14.26 -18.40
C PRO A 102 9.52 15.48 -19.29
N GLY A 103 8.57 15.86 -20.16
CA GLY A 103 8.71 17.05 -20.99
C GLY A 103 8.84 18.36 -20.18
N LEU A 104 8.09 18.52 -19.09
CA LEU A 104 8.16 19.68 -18.21
C LEU A 104 9.48 19.78 -17.43
N VAL A 105 10.14 18.65 -17.15
CA VAL A 105 11.45 18.62 -16.48
C VAL A 105 12.63 18.55 -17.44
N GLY A 106 12.37 18.69 -18.77
CA GLY A 106 13.41 18.88 -19.77
C GLY A 106 14.02 17.59 -20.32
N TRP A 107 13.34 16.45 -20.23
CA TRP A 107 13.82 15.23 -20.88
C TRP A 107 13.71 15.34 -22.40
N ASP A 108 14.69 14.77 -23.10
CA ASP A 108 14.61 14.65 -24.55
C ASP A 108 13.49 13.68 -24.99
N LYS A 109 13.11 13.82 -26.26
CA LYS A 109 11.98 13.05 -26.81
C LYS A 109 12.26 11.54 -26.82
N ALA A 110 13.47 11.12 -27.18
CA ALA A 110 13.79 9.69 -27.29
C ALA A 110 13.77 8.99 -25.92
N ARG A 111 14.30 9.66 -24.88
CA ARG A 111 14.21 9.18 -23.50
C ARG A 111 12.75 9.13 -23.02
N THR A 112 11.99 10.17 -23.29
CA THR A 112 10.56 10.24 -22.92
C THR A 112 9.77 9.13 -23.60
N ASP A 113 9.93 8.92 -24.91
CA ASP A 113 9.22 7.91 -25.66
C ASP A 113 9.50 6.49 -25.13
N ARG A 114 10.77 6.16 -24.87
CA ARG A 114 11.14 4.86 -24.25
C ARG A 114 10.49 4.68 -22.89
N ARG A 115 10.55 5.71 -22.02
CA ARG A 115 9.95 5.65 -20.67
C ARG A 115 8.44 5.51 -20.73
N VAL A 116 7.78 6.14 -21.69
CA VAL A 116 6.34 5.98 -21.92
C VAL A 116 6.00 4.53 -22.26
N ASP A 117 6.75 3.90 -23.15
CA ASP A 117 6.50 2.54 -23.59
C ASP A 117 6.74 1.55 -22.42
N GLU A 118 7.84 1.69 -21.69
CA GLU A 118 8.14 0.91 -20.47
C GLU A 118 6.99 0.98 -19.45
N LEU A 119 6.48 2.19 -19.20
CA LEU A 119 5.43 2.38 -18.19
C LEU A 119 4.06 1.93 -18.66
N LEU A 120 3.77 1.99 -19.95
CA LEU A 120 2.54 1.44 -20.50
C LEU A 120 2.53 -0.08 -20.43
N ASP A 121 3.65 -0.74 -20.75
CA ASP A 121 3.79 -2.19 -20.56
C ASP A 121 3.63 -2.56 -19.09
N LEU A 122 4.27 -1.81 -18.20
CA LEU A 122 4.20 -1.98 -16.76
C LEU A 122 2.78 -2.00 -16.21
N VAL A 123 1.93 -1.09 -16.69
CA VAL A 123 0.53 -1.03 -16.25
C VAL A 123 -0.40 -1.93 -17.08
N GLY A 124 0.16 -2.87 -17.87
CA GLY A 124 -0.59 -3.83 -18.68
C GLY A 124 -1.42 -3.19 -19.81
N LEU A 125 -0.86 -2.16 -20.43
CA LEU A 125 -1.41 -1.44 -21.58
C LEU A 125 -0.39 -1.44 -22.74
N PRO A 126 -0.28 -2.53 -23.54
CA PRO A 126 0.72 -2.65 -24.61
C PRO A 126 0.83 -1.38 -25.48
N PRO A 127 2.04 -0.79 -25.63
CA PRO A 127 2.24 0.51 -26.29
C PRO A 127 1.75 0.54 -27.74
N ASP A 128 1.94 -0.54 -28.49
CA ASP A 128 1.48 -0.68 -29.86
C ASP A 128 -0.03 -0.47 -30.03
N GLN A 129 -0.81 -0.83 -29.01
CA GLN A 129 -2.26 -0.73 -29.01
C GLN A 129 -2.77 0.56 -28.36
N TYR A 130 -2.09 1.08 -27.31
CA TYR A 130 -2.65 2.12 -26.43
C TYR A 130 -1.97 3.49 -26.56
N ARG A 131 -0.69 3.57 -26.95
CA ARG A 131 0.06 4.84 -26.91
C ARG A 131 -0.57 5.97 -27.71
N ASN A 132 -1.24 5.65 -28.83
CA ASN A 132 -1.83 6.61 -29.75
C ASN A 132 -3.32 6.86 -29.51
N ARG A 133 -3.95 6.11 -28.58
CA ARG A 133 -5.36 6.31 -28.22
C ARG A 133 -5.53 7.57 -27.39
N TYR A 134 -6.77 8.03 -27.31
CA TYR A 134 -7.20 9.12 -26.45
C TYR A 134 -7.89 8.58 -25.20
N PRO A 135 -7.95 9.36 -24.08
CA PRO A 135 -8.61 8.90 -22.86
C PRO A 135 -10.05 8.41 -23.07
N ALA A 136 -10.82 9.05 -23.95
CA ALA A 136 -12.22 8.66 -24.23
C ALA A 136 -12.36 7.26 -24.84
N GLU A 137 -11.29 6.68 -25.38
CA GLU A 137 -11.26 5.34 -25.96
C GLU A 137 -10.89 4.25 -24.95
N LEU A 138 -10.66 4.63 -23.67
CA LEU A 138 -10.25 3.74 -22.59
C LEU A 138 -11.37 3.59 -21.57
N SER A 139 -11.47 2.39 -20.96
CA SER A 139 -12.30 2.20 -19.76
C SER A 139 -11.77 3.00 -18.57
N GLY A 140 -12.60 3.23 -17.54
CA GLY A 140 -12.18 3.95 -16.34
C GLY A 140 -10.96 3.33 -15.66
N GLY A 141 -10.90 1.99 -15.54
CA GLY A 141 -9.75 1.29 -14.98
C GLY A 141 -8.49 1.41 -15.85
N GLN A 142 -8.62 1.41 -17.20
CA GLN A 142 -7.50 1.67 -18.10
C GLN A 142 -6.98 3.11 -17.96
N GLN A 143 -7.88 4.08 -17.87
CA GLN A 143 -7.50 5.48 -17.64
C GLN A 143 -6.78 5.65 -16.30
N GLN A 144 -7.23 4.96 -15.24
CA GLN A 144 -6.58 4.98 -13.93
C GLN A 144 -5.15 4.45 -14.00
N ARG A 145 -4.92 3.34 -14.72
CA ARG A 145 -3.59 2.79 -14.96
C ARG A 145 -2.67 3.76 -15.72
N VAL A 146 -3.19 4.48 -16.69
CA VAL A 146 -2.45 5.58 -17.36
C VAL A 146 -2.11 6.70 -16.38
N GLY A 147 -2.99 7.01 -15.42
CA GLY A 147 -2.73 7.97 -14.35
C GLY A 147 -1.55 7.57 -13.46
N VAL A 148 -1.44 6.28 -13.12
CA VAL A 148 -0.29 5.73 -12.39
C VAL A 148 0.99 5.80 -13.22
N ALA A 149 0.95 5.39 -14.49
CA ALA A 149 2.09 5.50 -15.42
C ALA A 149 2.58 6.96 -15.54
N ARG A 150 1.67 7.92 -15.65
CA ARG A 150 2.01 9.35 -15.69
C ARG A 150 2.69 9.83 -14.41
N ALA A 151 2.25 9.35 -13.24
CA ALA A 151 2.85 9.72 -11.96
C ALA A 151 4.29 9.20 -11.83
N LEU A 152 4.58 8.03 -12.39
CA LEU A 152 5.91 7.40 -12.43
C LEU A 152 6.85 7.96 -13.51
N ALA A 153 6.33 8.70 -14.49
CA ALA A 153 7.02 8.98 -15.74
C ALA A 153 8.34 9.74 -15.57
N ALA A 154 8.39 10.73 -14.69
CA ALA A 154 9.59 11.53 -14.45
C ALA A 154 10.55 10.93 -13.40
N ASP A 155 10.32 9.68 -12.98
CA ASP A 155 11.09 8.98 -11.95
C ASP A 155 11.21 9.78 -10.63
N PRO A 156 10.10 10.22 -10.03
CA PRO A 156 10.13 11.03 -8.83
C PRO A 156 10.60 10.21 -7.61
N PRO A 157 11.33 10.84 -6.63
CA PRO A 157 11.71 10.17 -5.38
C PRO A 157 10.51 9.92 -4.44
N ILE A 158 9.46 10.71 -4.56
CA ILE A 158 8.24 10.63 -3.74
C ILE A 158 7.04 10.44 -4.65
N MET A 159 6.13 9.57 -4.23
CA MET A 159 4.85 9.37 -4.90
C MET A 159 3.68 9.55 -3.94
N LEU A 160 2.65 10.20 -4.42
CA LEU A 160 1.36 10.34 -3.74
C LEU A 160 0.31 9.61 -4.58
N MET A 161 -0.43 8.71 -3.98
CA MET A 161 -1.41 7.86 -4.67
C MET A 161 -2.75 7.92 -3.95
N ASP A 162 -3.75 8.54 -4.58
CA ASP A 162 -5.09 8.72 -4.03
C ASP A 162 -6.05 7.71 -4.64
N GLU A 163 -6.31 6.62 -3.93
CA GLU A 163 -7.15 5.48 -4.37
C GLU A 163 -6.80 4.99 -5.78
N PRO A 164 -5.52 4.65 -6.06
CA PRO A 164 -5.03 4.44 -7.43
C PRO A 164 -5.64 3.21 -8.12
N PHE A 165 -6.26 2.30 -7.38
CA PHE A 165 -6.88 1.09 -7.90
C PHE A 165 -8.41 1.04 -7.69
N GLY A 166 -9.03 2.12 -7.20
CA GLY A 166 -10.44 2.15 -6.83
C GLY A 166 -11.44 1.83 -7.95
N ALA A 167 -11.13 2.19 -9.21
CA ALA A 167 -11.98 1.93 -10.38
C ALA A 167 -11.56 0.68 -11.19
N VAL A 168 -10.63 -0.15 -10.66
CA VAL A 168 -10.16 -1.37 -11.31
C VAL A 168 -10.93 -2.57 -10.78
N ASP A 169 -11.28 -3.52 -11.66
CA ASP A 169 -11.91 -4.78 -11.25
C ASP A 169 -11.02 -5.59 -10.31
N PRO A 170 -11.57 -6.45 -9.44
CA PRO A 170 -10.81 -7.13 -8.39
C PRO A 170 -9.63 -7.97 -8.90
N ILE A 171 -9.80 -8.73 -9.99
CA ILE A 171 -8.75 -9.61 -10.54
C ILE A 171 -7.59 -8.79 -11.09
N THR A 172 -7.91 -7.78 -11.89
CA THR A 172 -6.90 -6.87 -12.45
C THR A 172 -6.23 -6.05 -11.35
N ARG A 173 -6.98 -5.63 -10.33
CA ARG A 173 -6.46 -4.88 -9.16
C ARG A 173 -5.40 -5.69 -8.44
N ASP A 174 -5.70 -6.95 -8.10
CA ASP A 174 -4.77 -7.82 -7.39
C ASP A 174 -3.44 -7.98 -8.14
N ARG A 175 -3.51 -8.24 -9.46
CA ARG A 175 -2.33 -8.34 -10.31
C ARG A 175 -1.53 -7.03 -10.36
N LEU A 176 -2.18 -5.88 -10.53
CA LEU A 176 -1.51 -4.59 -10.58
C LEU A 176 -0.84 -4.21 -9.26
N GLN A 177 -1.46 -4.56 -8.14
CA GLN A 177 -0.86 -4.38 -6.81
C GLN A 177 0.40 -5.22 -6.65
N GLN A 178 0.38 -6.49 -7.08
CA GLN A 178 1.54 -7.37 -7.04
C GLN A 178 2.68 -6.86 -7.94
N GLU A 179 2.36 -6.49 -9.19
CA GLU A 179 3.32 -5.89 -10.12
C GLU A 179 3.92 -4.59 -9.56
N PHE A 180 3.09 -3.74 -8.93
CA PHE A 180 3.54 -2.50 -8.31
C PHE A 180 4.48 -2.75 -7.13
N LEU A 181 4.17 -3.69 -6.24
CA LEU A 181 5.03 -4.06 -5.11
C LEU A 181 6.37 -4.61 -5.59
N HIS A 182 6.37 -5.48 -6.60
CA HIS A 182 7.59 -6.01 -7.17
C HIS A 182 8.52 -4.91 -7.73
N ILE A 183 7.94 -3.90 -8.39
CA ILE A 183 8.70 -2.76 -8.87
C ILE A 183 9.21 -1.91 -7.71
N GLN A 184 8.40 -1.72 -6.68
CA GLN A 184 8.77 -0.94 -5.50
C GLN A 184 9.97 -1.56 -4.77
N GLU A 185 10.09 -2.89 -4.76
CA GLU A 185 11.27 -3.61 -4.22
C GLU A 185 12.58 -3.15 -4.90
N ASP A 186 12.53 -2.90 -6.21
CA ASP A 186 13.70 -2.47 -7.00
C ASP A 186 13.96 -0.96 -6.90
N ILE A 187 12.90 -0.14 -7.04
CA ILE A 187 13.04 1.32 -7.15
C ILE A 187 13.02 2.07 -5.82
N LYS A 188 12.49 1.46 -4.76
CA LYS A 188 12.44 1.97 -3.37
C LYS A 188 12.03 3.44 -3.26
N LYS A 189 10.87 3.79 -3.86
CA LYS A 189 10.32 5.15 -3.76
C LYS A 189 9.60 5.34 -2.42
N THR A 190 9.67 6.54 -1.86
CA THR A 190 8.85 6.91 -0.70
C THR A 190 7.42 7.19 -1.17
N ILE A 191 6.44 6.42 -0.68
CA ILE A 191 5.07 6.45 -1.20
C ILE A 191 4.08 6.77 -0.08
N VAL A 192 3.24 7.77 -0.31
CA VAL A 192 2.01 8.00 0.48
C VAL A 192 0.83 7.48 -0.32
N PHE A 193 0.25 6.42 0.18
CA PHE A 193 -0.86 5.73 -0.46
C PHE A 193 -2.15 5.95 0.34
N VAL A 194 -3.22 6.39 -0.30
CA VAL A 194 -4.52 6.59 0.33
C VAL A 194 -5.50 5.53 -0.17
N THR A 195 -6.16 4.87 0.76
CA THR A 195 -7.26 3.95 0.47
C THR A 195 -8.33 4.01 1.55
N HIS A 196 -9.50 3.48 1.26
CA HIS A 196 -10.56 3.22 2.25
C HIS A 196 -10.66 1.72 2.60
N ASP A 197 -9.86 0.88 1.94
CA ASP A 197 -9.85 -0.57 2.09
C ASP A 197 -8.67 -1.00 2.98
N ILE A 198 -9.00 -1.63 4.13
CA ILE A 198 -7.99 -2.09 5.09
C ILE A 198 -7.19 -3.28 4.53
N ASP A 199 -7.80 -4.13 3.71
CA ASP A 199 -7.10 -5.26 3.11
C ASP A 199 -6.05 -4.78 2.08
N GLU A 200 -6.39 -3.73 1.32
CA GLU A 200 -5.43 -3.05 0.46
C GLU A 200 -4.29 -2.41 1.28
N ALA A 201 -4.62 -1.77 2.41
CA ALA A 201 -3.61 -1.17 3.28
C ALA A 201 -2.65 -2.22 3.87
N ILE A 202 -3.17 -3.36 4.30
CA ILE A 202 -2.38 -4.48 4.83
C ILE A 202 -1.46 -5.05 3.75
N LYS A 203 -1.96 -5.21 2.52
CA LYS A 203 -1.21 -5.78 1.40
C LYS A 203 -0.11 -4.87 0.88
N MET A 204 -0.39 -3.55 0.84
CA MET A 204 0.47 -2.57 0.14
C MET A 204 1.46 -1.86 1.06
N GLY A 205 1.19 -1.74 2.35
CA GLY A 205 1.91 -0.84 3.24
C GLY A 205 3.03 -1.49 4.03
N ASP A 206 4.20 -0.83 4.08
CA ASP A 206 5.22 -1.10 5.09
C ASP A 206 4.77 -0.54 6.45
N LYS A 207 4.07 0.61 6.41
CA LYS A 207 3.43 1.26 7.56
C LYS A 207 2.00 1.68 7.20
N ILE A 208 1.12 1.60 8.19
CA ILE A 208 -0.28 2.03 8.04
C ILE A 208 -0.59 3.10 9.08
N ALA A 209 -1.10 4.24 8.63
CA ALA A 209 -1.66 5.29 9.48
C ALA A 209 -3.19 5.20 9.45
N ILE A 210 -3.78 4.69 10.51
CA ILE A 210 -5.24 4.60 10.66
C ILE A 210 -5.76 5.92 11.22
N LEU A 211 -6.57 6.61 10.44
CA LEU A 211 -7.19 7.88 10.82
C LEU A 211 -8.65 7.66 11.22
N ARG A 212 -9.07 8.26 12.35
CA ARG A 212 -10.49 8.38 12.73
C ARG A 212 -11.07 9.72 12.32
N GLN A 213 -12.38 9.88 12.45
CA GLN A 213 -13.06 11.14 12.16
C GLN A 213 -12.40 12.33 12.85
N GLY A 214 -12.28 13.44 12.11
CA GLY A 214 -11.57 14.65 12.55
C GLY A 214 -10.07 14.60 12.31
N GLY A 215 -9.57 13.65 11.49
CA GLY A 215 -8.15 13.58 11.08
C GLY A 215 -7.19 13.27 12.21
N VAL A 216 -7.66 12.55 13.23
CA VAL A 216 -6.86 12.13 14.38
C VAL A 216 -6.22 10.78 14.08
N LEU A 217 -4.92 10.67 14.28
CA LEU A 217 -4.19 9.41 14.18
C LEU A 217 -4.65 8.46 15.28
N ALA A 218 -5.21 7.31 14.90
CA ALA A 218 -5.64 6.29 15.84
C ALA A 218 -4.52 5.28 16.13
N GLN A 219 -3.77 4.89 15.10
CA GLN A 219 -2.58 4.04 15.22
C GLN A 219 -1.69 4.25 14.00
N TYR A 220 -0.36 4.18 14.21
CA TYR A 220 0.65 4.19 13.14
C TYR A 220 1.67 3.10 13.40
N ASP A 221 1.61 2.03 12.63
CA ASP A 221 2.51 0.88 12.81
C ASP A 221 2.60 0.02 11.54
N THR A 222 3.37 -1.08 11.62
CA THR A 222 3.39 -2.12 10.59
C THR A 222 2.04 -2.84 10.52
N PRO A 223 1.68 -3.42 9.36
CA PRO A 223 0.48 -4.25 9.23
C PRO A 223 0.41 -5.36 10.30
N GLU A 224 1.53 -6.03 10.57
CA GLU A 224 1.58 -7.09 11.57
C GLU A 224 1.24 -6.59 12.98
N ASN A 225 1.80 -5.46 13.41
CA ASN A 225 1.51 -4.90 14.73
C ASN A 225 0.05 -4.44 14.85
N ILE A 226 -0.50 -3.82 13.82
CA ILE A 226 -1.91 -3.39 13.79
C ILE A 226 -2.85 -4.59 13.91
N LEU A 227 -2.53 -5.71 13.25
CA LEU A 227 -3.34 -6.94 13.31
C LEU A 227 -3.22 -7.66 14.65
N SER A 228 -2.01 -7.67 15.24
CA SER A 228 -1.73 -8.39 16.49
C SER A 228 -2.07 -7.59 17.74
N ARG A 229 -1.84 -6.26 17.71
CA ARG A 229 -1.96 -5.35 18.87
C ARG A 229 -2.65 -4.05 18.49
N PRO A 230 -3.97 -4.06 18.24
CA PRO A 230 -4.69 -2.81 17.97
C PRO A 230 -4.73 -1.93 19.23
N ASP A 231 -4.34 -0.64 19.08
CA ASP A 231 -4.21 0.32 20.19
C ASP A 231 -5.55 0.73 20.81
N SER A 232 -6.66 0.44 20.14
CA SER A 232 -7.99 0.82 20.60
C SER A 232 -9.08 -0.09 20.03
N GLU A 233 -10.26 -0.05 20.66
CA GLU A 233 -11.46 -0.72 20.17
C GLU A 233 -11.86 -0.23 18.75
N PHE A 234 -11.64 1.06 18.47
CA PHE A 234 -11.87 1.61 17.14
C PHE A 234 -10.98 0.92 16.10
N VAL A 235 -9.67 0.79 16.35
CA VAL A 235 -8.74 0.12 15.44
C VAL A 235 -9.11 -1.36 15.29
N SER A 236 -9.36 -2.05 16.40
CA SER A 236 -9.80 -3.45 16.39
C SER A 236 -11.06 -3.68 15.55
N SER A 237 -12.06 -2.81 15.71
CA SER A 237 -13.32 -2.87 14.94
C SER A 237 -13.09 -2.51 13.46
N PHE A 238 -12.23 -1.52 13.17
CA PHE A 238 -11.94 -1.08 11.81
C PHE A 238 -11.19 -2.15 11.00
N VAL A 239 -10.26 -2.86 11.64
CA VAL A 239 -9.51 -3.96 11.01
C VAL A 239 -10.41 -5.19 10.75
N GLY A 240 -11.41 -5.41 11.61
CA GLY A 240 -12.38 -6.50 11.48
C GLY A 240 -12.06 -7.74 12.31
N GLY A 241 -13.06 -8.61 12.45
CA GLY A 241 -12.94 -9.84 13.24
C GLY A 241 -12.08 -10.93 12.59
N ASP A 242 -11.79 -10.80 11.30
CA ASP A 242 -10.97 -11.73 10.50
C ASP A 242 -9.48 -11.39 10.51
N ARG A 243 -9.03 -10.54 11.46
CA ARG A 243 -7.64 -10.08 11.59
C ARG A 243 -6.61 -11.21 11.65
N VAL A 244 -7.00 -12.36 12.23
CA VAL A 244 -6.13 -13.54 12.28
C VAL A 244 -5.88 -14.09 10.88
N LEU A 245 -6.93 -14.21 10.05
CA LEU A 245 -6.80 -14.65 8.66
C LEU A 245 -6.01 -13.64 7.82
N LYS A 246 -6.19 -12.34 8.08
CA LYS A 246 -5.41 -11.28 7.42
C LYS A 246 -3.92 -11.37 7.79
N ARG A 247 -3.61 -11.71 9.04
CA ARG A 247 -2.22 -11.95 9.48
C ARG A 247 -1.58 -13.10 8.72
N LEU A 248 -2.31 -14.20 8.49
CA LEU A 248 -1.81 -15.31 7.69
C LEU A 248 -1.49 -14.94 6.23
N SER A 249 -2.06 -13.86 5.71
CA SER A 249 -1.74 -13.37 4.36
C SER A 249 -0.43 -12.56 4.29
N LEU A 250 0.13 -12.15 5.43
CA LEU A 250 1.42 -11.45 5.51
C LEU A 250 2.62 -12.39 5.53
N SER A 251 2.44 -13.61 6.05
CA SER A 251 3.52 -14.59 6.17
C SER A 251 3.52 -15.55 5.00
N ARG A 252 4.70 -15.88 4.49
CA ARG A 252 4.89 -16.93 3.48
C ARG A 252 5.20 -18.25 4.13
N VAL A 253 4.79 -19.34 3.50
CA VAL A 253 5.06 -20.72 4.01
C VAL A 253 6.55 -20.95 4.15
N GLY A 254 7.38 -20.44 3.23
CA GLY A 254 8.84 -20.55 3.29
C GLY A 254 9.50 -19.82 4.46
N GLU A 255 8.81 -18.88 5.11
CA GLU A 255 9.30 -18.15 6.28
C GLU A 255 8.98 -18.86 7.60
N MET A 256 8.11 -19.88 7.55
CA MET A 256 7.74 -20.66 8.73
C MET A 256 8.88 -21.57 9.17
N ASP A 257 8.96 -21.82 10.47
CA ASP A 257 9.78 -22.88 11.05
C ASP A 257 9.02 -24.20 10.96
N LEU A 258 9.32 -24.98 9.91
CA LEU A 258 8.63 -26.23 9.61
C LEU A 258 9.52 -27.44 9.96
N GLU A 259 8.92 -28.46 10.53
CA GLU A 259 9.62 -29.71 10.83
C GLU A 259 10.05 -30.45 9.54
N PRO A 260 11.19 -31.15 9.58
CA PRO A 260 11.61 -32.04 8.49
C PRO A 260 10.57 -33.12 8.20
N ALA A 261 10.26 -33.37 6.94
CA ALA A 261 9.41 -34.49 6.54
C ALA A 261 10.19 -35.80 6.64
N ASN A 262 10.18 -36.44 7.81
CA ASN A 262 10.89 -37.70 8.10
C ASN A 262 10.17 -38.90 7.47
N GLY A 263 10.10 -38.99 6.13
CA GLY A 263 9.48 -40.07 5.38
C GLY A 263 7.95 -39.93 5.22
N GLY A 264 7.35 -40.78 4.37
CA GLY A 264 5.89 -40.83 4.21
C GLY A 264 5.27 -39.65 3.49
N THR A 265 6.00 -39.03 2.56
CA THR A 265 5.52 -37.87 1.76
C THR A 265 4.69 -38.29 0.55
N GLU A 266 4.57 -39.59 0.25
CA GLU A 266 3.77 -40.11 -0.85
C GLU A 266 2.27 -39.84 -0.63
N GLY A 267 1.63 -39.24 -1.61
CA GLY A 267 0.19 -38.91 -1.54
C GLY A 267 -0.16 -37.65 -0.76
N LEU A 268 0.82 -36.95 -0.19
CA LEU A 268 0.56 -35.65 0.43
C LEU A 268 0.48 -34.51 -0.62
N LEU A 269 -0.34 -33.51 -0.32
CA LEU A 269 -0.40 -32.27 -1.08
C LEU A 269 0.99 -31.61 -1.10
N ARG A 270 1.42 -31.09 -2.26
CA ARG A 270 2.64 -30.27 -2.37
C ARG A 270 2.26 -28.80 -2.46
N ILE A 271 2.81 -28.01 -1.55
CA ILE A 271 2.57 -26.56 -1.47
C ILE A 271 3.88 -25.84 -1.80
N ASN A 272 3.77 -24.79 -2.60
CA ASN A 272 4.90 -23.93 -2.93
C ASN A 272 5.26 -23.03 -1.72
N GLU A 273 6.54 -22.98 -1.36
CA GLU A 273 7.06 -22.14 -0.27
C GLU A 273 6.75 -20.65 -0.41
N ARG A 274 6.48 -20.17 -1.64
CA ARG A 274 6.15 -18.76 -1.94
C ARG A 274 4.70 -18.40 -1.65
N LEU A 275 3.81 -19.38 -1.46
CA LEU A 275 2.42 -19.11 -1.11
C LEU A 275 2.33 -18.43 0.25
N THR A 276 1.30 -17.60 0.43
CA THR A 276 0.96 -17.11 1.76
C THR A 276 0.43 -18.25 2.63
N VAL A 277 0.59 -18.15 3.93
CA VAL A 277 0.07 -19.17 4.86
C VAL A 277 -1.46 -19.27 4.74
N LYS A 278 -2.15 -18.16 4.45
CA LYS A 278 -3.58 -18.13 4.17
C LYS A 278 -3.95 -18.97 2.94
N ASP A 279 -3.22 -18.81 1.83
CA ASP A 279 -3.49 -19.54 0.60
C ASP A 279 -3.19 -21.02 0.78
N ALA A 280 -2.08 -21.36 1.46
CA ALA A 280 -1.72 -22.72 1.81
C ALA A 280 -2.78 -23.40 2.71
N LEU A 281 -3.31 -22.68 3.70
CA LEU A 281 -4.43 -23.13 4.52
C LEU A 281 -5.68 -23.41 3.68
N SER A 282 -5.98 -22.55 2.72
CA SER A 282 -7.12 -22.71 1.81
C SER A 282 -6.96 -23.94 0.92
N GLU A 283 -5.75 -24.22 0.41
CA GLU A 283 -5.45 -25.43 -0.37
C GLU A 283 -5.55 -26.70 0.48
N LEU A 284 -5.06 -26.69 1.73
CA LEU A 284 -5.18 -27.81 2.67
C LEU A 284 -6.65 -28.16 2.92
N ILE A 285 -7.46 -27.14 3.27
CA ILE A 285 -8.90 -27.33 3.54
C ILE A 285 -9.63 -27.80 2.27
N GLY A 286 -9.37 -27.16 1.13
CA GLY A 286 -10.04 -27.46 -0.13
C GLY A 286 -9.74 -28.86 -0.67
N SER A 287 -8.55 -29.39 -0.39
CA SER A 287 -8.12 -30.74 -0.78
C SER A 287 -8.47 -31.84 0.24
N GLY A 288 -8.98 -31.45 1.43
CA GLY A 288 -9.27 -32.39 2.52
C GLY A 288 -8.03 -32.97 3.23
N HIS A 289 -6.87 -32.34 3.04
CA HIS A 289 -5.64 -32.73 3.70
C HIS A 289 -5.43 -31.96 5.00
N THR A 290 -4.85 -32.63 6.01
CA THR A 290 -4.47 -32.00 7.29
C THR A 290 -3.00 -31.57 7.33
N ARG A 291 -2.23 -31.99 6.34
CA ARG A 291 -0.80 -31.73 6.21
C ARG A 291 -0.37 -31.70 4.74
N ALA A 292 0.69 -30.96 4.44
CA ALA A 292 1.28 -30.87 3.12
C ALA A 292 2.81 -30.91 3.17
N VAL A 293 3.42 -31.21 2.04
CA VAL A 293 4.88 -31.15 1.87
C VAL A 293 5.23 -29.81 1.22
N VAL A 294 6.19 -29.11 1.80
CA VAL A 294 6.80 -27.91 1.28
C VAL A 294 8.26 -28.20 0.98
N GLU A 295 8.70 -27.93 -0.24
CA GLU A 295 10.11 -28.01 -0.62
C GLU A 295 10.76 -26.66 -0.29
N LYS A 296 11.66 -26.67 0.71
CA LYS A 296 12.41 -25.51 1.16
C LYS A 296 13.90 -25.81 1.11
N GLU A 297 14.67 -25.04 0.34
CA GLU A 297 16.14 -25.21 0.22
C GLU A 297 16.58 -26.63 -0.23
N GLY A 298 15.73 -27.30 -1.03
CA GLY A 298 16.00 -28.68 -1.49
C GLY A 298 15.64 -29.78 -0.49
N GLU A 299 15.08 -29.42 0.67
CA GLU A 299 14.58 -30.35 1.68
C GLU A 299 13.05 -30.34 1.75
N ASN A 300 12.46 -31.51 1.96
CA ASN A 300 11.02 -31.61 2.21
C ASN A 300 10.73 -31.28 3.68
N ARG A 301 9.86 -30.28 3.89
CA ARG A 301 9.35 -29.87 5.19
C ARG A 301 7.86 -30.16 5.27
N LEU A 302 7.33 -30.29 6.48
CA LEU A 302 5.93 -30.62 6.73
C LEU A 302 5.15 -29.41 7.23
N LEU A 303 4.17 -28.96 6.44
CA LEU A 303 3.20 -27.94 6.87
C LEU A 303 2.00 -28.67 7.48
N THR A 304 1.67 -28.35 8.72
CA THR A 304 0.53 -28.90 9.47
C THR A 304 -0.39 -27.79 9.98
N PHE A 305 -1.61 -28.15 10.40
CA PHE A 305 -2.48 -27.18 11.06
C PHE A 305 -1.88 -26.66 12.38
N GLU A 306 -1.18 -27.53 13.14
CA GLU A 306 -0.50 -27.14 14.38
C GLU A 306 0.56 -26.07 14.13
N ALA A 307 1.39 -26.21 13.08
CA ALA A 307 2.37 -25.19 12.71
C ALA A 307 1.72 -23.85 12.34
N ILE A 308 0.54 -23.88 11.69
CA ILE A 308 -0.24 -22.68 11.40
C ILE A 308 -0.83 -22.08 12.69
N GLU A 309 -1.34 -22.91 13.60
CA GLU A 309 -1.86 -22.48 14.91
C GLU A 309 -0.75 -21.86 15.78
N GLU A 310 0.44 -22.39 15.79
CA GLU A 310 1.59 -21.82 16.51
C GLU A 310 1.94 -20.42 15.97
N LEU A 311 1.93 -20.23 14.65
CA LEU A 311 2.12 -18.91 14.04
C LEU A 311 1.02 -17.93 14.50
N MET A 312 -0.23 -18.39 14.66
CA MET A 312 -1.35 -17.59 15.15
C MET A 312 -1.26 -17.35 16.67
N GLY A 313 -0.85 -18.34 17.44
CA GLY A 313 -0.83 -18.33 18.91
C GLY A 313 0.34 -17.58 19.54
N GLY A 314 1.45 -17.41 18.85
CA GLY A 314 2.65 -16.73 19.36
C GLY A 314 2.46 -15.28 19.80
N ALA A 315 1.29 -14.68 19.55
CA ALA A 315 0.91 -13.34 20.00
C ALA A 315 -0.07 -13.33 21.19
N SER A 316 -0.58 -14.49 21.64
CA SER A 316 -1.58 -14.58 22.73
C SER A 316 -0.96 -14.83 24.12
N GLY A 317 0.34 -14.98 24.21
CA GLY A 317 1.03 -15.36 25.43
C GLY A 317 1.49 -14.21 26.31
N GLN A 318 0.59 -13.31 26.74
CA GLN A 318 0.74 -12.52 27.97
C GLN A 318 -0.59 -11.82 28.33
N VAL A 319 -1.65 -12.60 28.51
CA VAL A 319 -2.70 -12.17 29.44
C VAL A 319 -2.19 -12.63 30.82
N ALA A 320 -1.69 -11.69 31.59
CA ALA A 320 -1.27 -11.93 32.96
C ALA A 320 -2.46 -12.52 33.74
N ASP A 321 -2.24 -13.73 34.23
CA ASP A 321 -3.02 -14.36 35.30
C ASP A 321 -2.84 -13.50 36.56
N GLY A 322 -3.71 -12.52 36.73
CA GLY A 322 -3.82 -11.70 37.94
C GLY A 322 -4.67 -12.45 38.94
N GLY A 323 -4.05 -13.41 39.64
CA GLY A 323 -4.68 -14.18 40.70
C GLY A 323 -5.38 -13.26 41.72
N GLU A 324 -6.66 -13.46 41.88
CA GLU A 324 -7.38 -13.14 43.09
C GLU A 324 -6.76 -13.90 44.24
N THR A 325 -6.20 -13.16 45.18
CA THR A 325 -6.00 -13.71 46.54
C THR A 325 -6.85 -12.86 47.47
N SER A 326 -7.93 -13.49 47.89
CA SER A 326 -8.74 -13.10 49.04
C SER A 326 -7.93 -13.11 50.33
N ALA A 327 -8.02 -12.11 51.12
CA ALA A 327 -8.12 -12.11 52.59
C ALA A 327 -8.66 -10.77 53.07
#